data_7ae294a47c5407016889d5e0fb422a27
#
_entry.id   7ae294a47c5407016889d5e0fb422a27
#
_cell.length_a   1.000
_cell.length_b   1.000
_cell.length_c   1.000
_cell.angle_alpha   90.00
_cell.angle_beta   90.00
_cell.angle_gamma   90.00
#
_symmetry.space_group_name_H-M   'P 1'
#
loop_
_entity.id
_entity.type
_entity.pdbx_description
1 polymer ?
#
loop_
_entity_poly.entity_id
_entity_poly.type
_entity_poly.pdbx_seq_one_letter_code
_entity_poly.pdbx_strand_id
1 'polypeptide(L)'
;LDDSGWNADDIDEVVLVGGSTRIPMVQQLVKTLVPNDPCQSVNPDEVVAIGAAIQSGIISGDLQDLLLNDVTPLSLGLETIGGLMKVLIPRNTPIPVRQSDVFSTSEANQSSVVVQVRQGERPLASENKSLGKFRLSGIPPAPRGIPQVQVAFDIDANGLLEVSATDRTTGRKQTVTISGGSNLNEQEINSIIEEAKEKANEDRKRRSVIDRKNSALTLIAQAERRLRDASLEFGPYGAERQQRAVELAIQDVEEYIDDDDPQELEISVSALQEALFGLNRKFAAEKKTDNNPLQSIKNTFGSLKDELFSDDYWDDDPWDNQMNRNYRNSRYGNSRDDDPWDNDYFL
;
A
#
# COMPACT_ATOMS: atom_id res chain seq x y z
N LEU A 1 5.68 -18.66 15.21
CA LEU A 1 4.36 -18.77 15.83
C LEU A 1 3.72 -17.39 16.00
N ASP A 2 4.48 -16.39 16.48
CA ASP A 2 3.95 -15.04 16.70
C ASP A 2 3.36 -14.41 15.43
N ASP A 3 4.04 -14.57 14.29
CA ASP A 3 3.58 -14.03 13.00
C ASP A 3 2.36 -14.76 12.43
N SER A 4 2.16 -16.03 12.77
CA SER A 4 1.00 -16.82 12.33
C SER A 4 -0.23 -16.65 13.21
N GLY A 5 -0.07 -16.09 14.42
CA GLY A 5 -1.11 -15.98 15.43
C GLY A 5 -1.53 -17.34 16.02
N TRP A 6 -0.72 -18.38 15.83
CA TRP A 6 -0.94 -19.72 16.38
C TRP A 6 -0.23 -19.87 17.72
N ASN A 7 -0.87 -20.57 18.65
CA ASN A 7 -0.25 -20.94 19.91
C ASN A 7 0.49 -22.28 19.75
N ALA A 8 1.40 -22.57 20.67
CA ALA A 8 2.11 -23.83 20.66
C ALA A 8 1.18 -25.08 20.78
N ASP A 9 0.03 -24.89 21.43
CA ASP A 9 -0.99 -25.95 21.61
C ASP A 9 -1.79 -26.23 20.32
N ASP A 10 -1.75 -25.32 19.33
CA ASP A 10 -2.43 -25.47 18.05
C ASP A 10 -1.58 -26.28 17.05
N ILE A 11 -0.35 -26.70 17.43
CA ILE A 11 0.57 -27.46 16.58
C ILE A 11 0.28 -28.95 16.71
N ASP A 12 -0.16 -29.59 15.63
CA ASP A 12 -0.46 -31.02 15.61
C ASP A 12 0.80 -31.87 15.56
N GLU A 13 1.81 -31.49 14.77
CA GLU A 13 3.01 -32.28 14.56
C GLU A 13 4.25 -31.38 14.31
N VAL A 14 5.40 -31.82 14.85
CA VAL A 14 6.70 -31.15 14.64
C VAL A 14 7.62 -32.08 13.89
N VAL A 15 8.09 -31.69 12.72
CA VAL A 15 9.03 -32.43 11.89
C VAL A 15 10.40 -31.75 11.94
N LEU A 16 11.42 -32.49 12.41
CA LEU A 16 12.79 -32.00 12.47
C LEU A 16 13.52 -32.32 11.16
N VAL A 17 14.16 -31.29 10.57
CA VAL A 17 14.82 -31.38 9.27
C VAL A 17 16.28 -30.95 9.38
N GLY A 18 17.16 -31.69 8.71
CA GLY A 18 18.61 -31.46 8.68
C GLY A 18 19.38 -32.16 9.81
N GLY A 19 20.62 -32.57 9.54
CA GLY A 19 21.47 -33.33 10.44
C GLY A 19 21.72 -32.67 11.81
N SER A 20 21.74 -31.34 11.86
CA SER A 20 21.90 -30.58 13.12
C SER A 20 20.76 -30.80 14.11
N THR A 21 19.57 -31.19 13.65
CA THR A 21 18.42 -31.48 14.53
C THR A 21 18.58 -32.80 15.32
N ARG A 22 19.61 -33.60 15.02
CA ARG A 22 19.99 -34.78 15.80
C ARG A 22 20.66 -34.41 17.12
N ILE A 23 21.09 -33.17 17.32
CA ILE A 23 21.70 -32.71 18.57
C ILE A 23 20.63 -32.75 19.67
N PRO A 24 20.91 -33.45 20.78
CA PRO A 24 19.92 -33.64 21.85
C PRO A 24 19.38 -32.32 22.42
N MET A 25 20.21 -31.27 22.49
CA MET A 25 19.80 -29.97 23.00
C MET A 25 18.76 -29.30 22.07
N VAL A 26 18.87 -29.47 20.76
CA VAL A 26 17.87 -28.97 19.79
C VAL A 26 16.53 -29.65 20.01
N GLN A 27 16.55 -30.97 20.16
CA GLN A 27 15.34 -31.76 20.43
C GLN A 27 14.70 -31.39 21.79
N GLN A 28 15.50 -31.15 22.81
CA GLN A 28 15.02 -30.71 24.12
C GLN A 28 14.40 -29.29 24.02
N LEU A 29 15.04 -28.39 23.31
CA LEU A 29 14.50 -27.02 23.09
C LEU A 29 13.12 -27.07 22.42
N VAL A 30 12.98 -27.85 21.36
CA VAL A 30 11.70 -28.00 20.66
C VAL A 30 10.62 -28.54 21.60
N LYS A 31 10.93 -29.54 22.41
CA LYS A 31 10.01 -30.09 23.43
C LYS A 31 9.60 -29.10 24.52
N THR A 32 10.40 -28.06 24.76
CA THR A 32 10.03 -26.99 25.69
C THR A 32 9.14 -25.92 25.05
N LEU A 33 9.18 -25.81 23.72
CA LEU A 33 8.43 -24.80 22.95
C LEU A 33 7.06 -25.30 22.50
N VAL A 34 6.94 -26.60 22.20
CA VAL A 34 5.72 -27.23 21.69
C VAL A 34 5.40 -28.46 22.55
N PRO A 35 4.13 -28.66 22.98
CA PRO A 35 3.75 -29.79 23.85
C PRO A 35 4.01 -31.17 23.25
N ASN A 36 3.96 -31.26 21.92
CA ASN A 36 4.09 -32.52 21.20
C ASN A 36 5.55 -32.93 20.98
N ASP A 37 5.84 -34.21 21.13
CA ASP A 37 7.16 -34.75 20.79
C ASP A 37 7.41 -34.64 19.28
N PRO A 38 8.64 -34.29 18.86
CA PRO A 38 8.97 -34.24 17.43
C PRO A 38 8.76 -35.59 16.74
N CYS A 39 8.22 -35.56 15.54
CA CYS A 39 7.97 -36.72 14.69
C CYS A 39 9.29 -37.48 14.43
N GLN A 40 9.25 -38.80 14.66
CA GLN A 40 10.41 -39.69 14.43
C GLN A 40 10.27 -40.55 13.18
N SER A 41 9.14 -40.44 12.48
CA SER A 41 8.84 -41.23 11.26
C SER A 41 9.63 -40.78 10.04
N VAL A 42 10.21 -39.58 10.06
CA VAL A 42 10.93 -38.99 8.95
C VAL A 42 12.43 -38.91 9.26
N ASN A 43 13.27 -39.35 8.31
CA ASN A 43 14.72 -39.22 8.45
C ASN A 43 15.16 -37.75 8.17
N PRO A 44 15.71 -37.05 9.18
CA PRO A 44 16.10 -35.65 9.03
C PRO A 44 17.12 -35.36 7.90
N ASP A 45 17.94 -36.35 7.55
CA ASP A 45 19.00 -36.22 6.54
C ASP A 45 18.47 -36.41 5.11
N GLU A 46 17.37 -37.12 4.93
CA GLU A 46 16.83 -37.52 3.62
C GLU A 46 15.56 -36.75 3.23
N VAL A 47 14.86 -36.18 4.21
CA VAL A 47 13.54 -35.59 4.01
C VAL A 47 13.54 -34.46 2.95
N VAL A 48 14.61 -33.69 2.85
CA VAL A 48 14.75 -32.63 1.85
C VAL A 48 14.82 -33.23 0.44
N ALA A 49 15.60 -34.31 0.27
CA ALA A 49 15.70 -34.98 -1.01
C ALA A 49 14.37 -35.66 -1.41
N ILE A 50 13.68 -36.27 -0.44
CA ILE A 50 12.34 -36.83 -0.66
C ILE A 50 11.35 -35.75 -1.03
N GLY A 51 11.35 -34.63 -0.33
CA GLY A 51 10.49 -33.48 -0.64
C GLY A 51 10.74 -32.91 -2.03
N ALA A 52 12.01 -32.79 -2.43
CA ALA A 52 12.38 -32.34 -3.77
C ALA A 52 11.90 -33.31 -4.87
N ALA A 53 11.96 -34.62 -4.61
CA ALA A 53 11.44 -35.63 -5.53
C ALA A 53 9.92 -35.55 -5.67
N ILE A 54 9.20 -35.37 -4.55
CA ILE A 54 7.75 -35.16 -4.55
C ILE A 54 7.38 -33.91 -5.33
N GLN A 55 8.09 -32.78 -5.09
CA GLN A 55 7.88 -31.54 -5.81
C GLN A 55 8.12 -31.68 -7.32
N SER A 56 9.14 -32.44 -7.72
CA SER A 56 9.35 -32.78 -9.12
C SER A 56 8.16 -33.53 -9.73
N GLY A 57 7.59 -34.49 -8.98
CA GLY A 57 6.40 -35.24 -9.39
C GLY A 57 5.14 -34.36 -9.51
N ILE A 58 5.01 -33.32 -8.67
CA ILE A 58 3.93 -32.32 -8.78
C ILE A 58 4.12 -31.47 -10.05
N ILE A 59 5.35 -30.99 -10.30
CA ILE A 59 5.67 -30.15 -11.48
C ILE A 59 5.50 -30.94 -12.78
N SER A 60 5.89 -32.24 -12.81
CA SER A 60 5.70 -33.09 -13.99
C SER A 60 4.23 -33.50 -14.22
N GLY A 61 3.38 -33.31 -13.22
CA GLY A 61 1.96 -33.70 -13.26
C GLY A 61 1.70 -35.17 -12.92
N ASP A 62 2.72 -35.90 -12.42
CA ASP A 62 2.61 -37.29 -11.98
C ASP A 62 1.86 -37.40 -10.64
N LEU A 63 1.95 -36.35 -9.82
CA LEU A 63 1.25 -36.22 -8.54
C LEU A 63 0.27 -35.05 -8.62
N GLN A 64 -1.04 -35.36 -8.63
CA GLN A 64 -2.10 -34.34 -8.77
C GLN A 64 -2.86 -34.06 -7.46
N ASP A 65 -2.70 -34.92 -6.46
CA ASP A 65 -3.47 -34.85 -5.21
C ASP A 65 -2.73 -34.06 -4.10
N LEU A 66 -1.53 -33.56 -4.38
CA LEU A 66 -0.75 -32.79 -3.44
C LEU A 66 -0.65 -31.33 -3.88
N LEU A 67 -1.06 -30.43 -3.00
CA LEU A 67 -0.90 -28.99 -3.18
C LEU A 67 0.15 -28.48 -2.20
N LEU A 68 1.25 -27.93 -2.73
CA LEU A 68 2.21 -27.17 -1.94
C LEU A 68 1.85 -25.69 -2.01
N ASN A 69 1.49 -25.11 -0.89
CA ASN A 69 1.31 -23.67 -0.76
C ASN A 69 2.55 -23.09 -0.10
N ASP A 70 3.29 -22.30 -0.85
CA ASP A 70 4.39 -21.48 -0.32
C ASP A 70 3.89 -20.08 -0.02
N VAL A 71 4.69 -19.26 0.66
CA VAL A 71 4.35 -17.89 1.03
C VAL A 71 5.47 -16.91 0.65
N THR A 72 5.09 -15.66 0.45
CA THR A 72 6.07 -14.59 0.23
C THR A 72 6.86 -14.31 1.51
N PRO A 73 8.20 -14.33 1.48
CA PRO A 73 9.01 -14.13 2.70
C PRO A 73 9.02 -12.67 3.17
N LEU A 74 8.86 -11.73 2.26
CA LEU A 74 8.84 -10.29 2.52
C LEU A 74 7.77 -9.62 1.67
N SER A 75 7.29 -8.48 2.13
CA SER A 75 6.32 -7.65 1.42
C SER A 75 6.88 -7.14 0.09
N LEU A 76 6.03 -7.12 -0.93
CA LEU A 76 6.32 -6.63 -2.26
C LEU A 76 5.45 -5.41 -2.55
N GLY A 77 6.05 -4.39 -3.11
CA GLY A 77 5.37 -3.16 -3.42
C GLY A 77 6.11 -2.31 -4.43
N LEU A 78 5.63 -1.11 -4.60
CA LEU A 78 6.24 -0.13 -5.49
C LEU A 78 6.44 1.22 -4.79
N GLU A 79 7.38 1.99 -5.34
CA GLU A 79 7.65 3.34 -4.88
C GLU A 79 6.59 4.29 -5.41
N THR A 80 6.03 5.09 -4.51
CA THR A 80 5.03 6.12 -4.81
C THR A 80 5.58 7.52 -4.52
N ILE A 81 4.72 8.53 -4.71
CA ILE A 81 5.09 9.93 -4.47
C ILE A 81 5.63 10.14 -3.04
N GLY A 82 6.68 10.97 -2.91
CA GLY A 82 7.35 11.20 -1.63
C GLY A 82 8.32 10.09 -1.23
N GLY A 83 8.59 9.09 -2.12
CA GLY A 83 9.51 8.00 -1.84
C GLY A 83 8.97 6.96 -0.86
N LEU A 84 7.65 6.90 -0.69
CA LEU A 84 7.00 5.88 0.14
C LEU A 84 6.84 4.57 -0.63
N MET A 85 6.87 3.45 0.09
CA MET A 85 6.56 2.14 -0.45
C MET A 85 5.08 1.84 -0.23
N LYS A 86 4.34 1.64 -1.32
CA LYS A 86 2.99 1.05 -1.27
C LYS A 86 3.10 -0.45 -1.43
N VAL A 87 2.74 -1.17 -0.39
CA VAL A 87 2.70 -2.64 -0.40
C VAL A 87 1.48 -3.10 -1.19
N LEU A 88 1.70 -4.01 -2.18
CA LEU A 88 0.64 -4.70 -2.91
C LEU A 88 0.46 -6.14 -2.43
N ILE A 89 1.56 -6.83 -2.16
CA ILE A 89 1.53 -8.20 -1.64
C ILE A 89 2.27 -8.20 -0.30
N PRO A 90 1.54 -8.32 0.82
CA PRO A 90 2.15 -8.44 2.15
C PRO A 90 3.03 -9.70 2.27
N ARG A 91 3.98 -9.69 3.20
CA ARG A 91 4.70 -10.91 3.59
C ARG A 91 3.74 -11.98 4.10
N ASN A 92 4.15 -13.23 4.04
CA ASN A 92 3.35 -14.39 4.42
C ASN A 92 2.05 -14.57 3.61
N THR A 93 1.97 -13.95 2.40
CA THR A 93 0.86 -14.18 1.48
C THR A 93 1.09 -15.49 0.73
N PRO A 94 0.10 -16.43 0.73
CA PRO A 94 0.19 -17.67 -0.04
C PRO A 94 0.34 -17.41 -1.54
N ILE A 95 1.19 -18.20 -2.21
CA ILE A 95 1.36 -18.18 -3.66
C ILE A 95 0.77 -19.46 -4.30
N PRO A 96 0.27 -19.42 -5.54
CA PRO A 96 0.28 -18.27 -6.45
C PRO A 96 -0.67 -17.16 -6.06
N VAL A 97 -0.32 -15.89 -6.33
CA VAL A 97 -1.11 -14.73 -5.97
C VAL A 97 -0.99 -13.64 -7.02
N ARG A 98 -2.11 -12.97 -7.28
CA ARG A 98 -2.15 -11.78 -8.14
C ARG A 98 -2.85 -10.64 -7.41
N GLN A 99 -2.16 -9.51 -7.31
CA GLN A 99 -2.70 -8.28 -6.74
C GLN A 99 -2.46 -7.12 -7.69
N SER A 100 -3.40 -6.18 -7.75
CA SER A 100 -3.27 -5.00 -8.59
C SER A 100 -3.90 -3.79 -7.91
N ASP A 101 -3.31 -2.63 -8.20
CA ASP A 101 -3.83 -1.35 -7.73
C ASP A 101 -3.73 -0.30 -8.85
N VAL A 102 -4.47 0.80 -8.71
CA VAL A 102 -4.52 1.87 -9.69
C VAL A 102 -3.76 3.07 -9.18
N PHE A 103 -2.85 3.56 -10.00
CA PHE A 103 -2.00 4.71 -9.72
C PHE A 103 -2.23 5.79 -10.74
N SER A 104 -1.86 7.01 -10.40
CA SER A 104 -1.96 8.15 -11.29
C SER A 104 -0.62 8.87 -11.48
N THR A 105 -0.60 9.88 -12.35
CA THR A 105 0.61 10.67 -12.59
C THR A 105 0.85 11.69 -11.48
N SER A 106 2.11 11.87 -11.09
CA SER A 106 2.54 12.84 -10.06
C SER A 106 2.61 14.27 -10.58
N GLU A 107 2.68 14.45 -11.90
CA GLU A 107 2.80 15.75 -12.55
C GLU A 107 1.81 15.91 -13.69
N ALA A 108 1.46 17.18 -14.01
CA ALA A 108 0.64 17.49 -15.15
C ALA A 108 1.40 17.21 -16.46
N ASN A 109 0.67 16.71 -17.48
CA ASN A 109 1.20 16.38 -18.80
C ASN A 109 2.33 15.34 -18.82
N GLN A 110 2.43 14.53 -17.76
CA GLN A 110 3.40 13.43 -17.69
C GLN A 110 3.07 12.36 -18.73
N SER A 111 3.99 12.10 -19.66
CA SER A 111 3.79 11.16 -20.78
C SER A 111 4.32 9.76 -20.50
N SER A 112 4.96 9.55 -19.35
CA SER A 112 5.47 8.23 -18.92
C SER A 112 5.53 8.14 -17.40
N VAL A 113 5.37 6.93 -16.85
CA VAL A 113 5.60 6.62 -15.45
C VAL A 113 6.71 5.58 -15.31
N VAL A 114 7.48 5.71 -14.23
CA VAL A 114 8.52 4.74 -13.87
C VAL A 114 8.02 3.93 -12.69
N VAL A 115 7.86 2.63 -12.89
CA VAL A 115 7.48 1.70 -11.82
C VAL A 115 8.76 1.14 -11.22
N GLN A 116 9.00 1.39 -9.95
CA GLN A 116 10.13 0.88 -9.18
C GLN A 116 9.62 -0.17 -8.20
N VAL A 117 9.98 -1.43 -8.44
CA VAL A 117 9.56 -2.57 -7.63
C VAL A 117 10.49 -2.73 -6.43
N ARG A 118 9.92 -2.80 -5.24
CA ARG A 118 10.63 -2.89 -3.97
C ARG A 118 10.19 -4.12 -3.17
N GLN A 119 11.11 -4.65 -2.35
CA GLN A 119 10.87 -5.75 -1.43
C GLN A 119 11.40 -5.39 -0.05
N GLY A 120 10.59 -5.54 0.98
CA GLY A 120 10.96 -5.26 2.38
C GLY A 120 9.79 -4.74 3.19
N GLU A 121 10.08 -4.37 4.44
CA GLU A 121 9.08 -4.01 5.46
C GLU A 121 9.15 -2.53 5.87
N ARG A 122 10.04 -1.73 5.26
CA ARG A 122 10.21 -0.32 5.63
C ARG A 122 9.23 0.57 4.86
N PRO A 123 8.66 1.61 5.47
CA PRO A 123 7.77 2.56 4.81
C PRO A 123 8.43 3.34 3.67
N LEU A 124 9.75 3.66 3.82
CA LEU A 124 10.50 4.36 2.79
C LEU A 124 11.00 3.39 1.72
N ALA A 125 10.68 3.64 0.46
CA ALA A 125 11.07 2.80 -0.67
C ALA A 125 12.59 2.66 -0.81
N SER A 126 13.35 3.72 -0.51
CA SER A 126 14.82 3.73 -0.58
C SER A 126 15.48 2.76 0.41
N GLU A 127 14.81 2.43 1.50
CA GLU A 127 15.30 1.56 2.57
C GLU A 127 14.91 0.08 2.34
N ASN A 128 14.18 -0.19 1.26
CA ASN A 128 13.81 -1.53 0.83
C ASN A 128 14.67 -1.99 -0.37
N LYS A 129 14.81 -3.31 -0.52
CA LYS A 129 15.56 -3.90 -1.62
C LYS A 129 14.90 -3.58 -2.96
N SER A 130 15.67 -3.04 -3.91
CA SER A 130 15.19 -2.83 -5.28
C SER A 130 15.24 -4.15 -6.05
N LEU A 131 14.10 -4.58 -6.57
CA LEU A 131 14.00 -5.77 -7.42
C LEU A 131 14.12 -5.43 -8.90
N GLY A 132 13.73 -4.21 -9.29
CA GLY A 132 13.81 -3.74 -10.66
C GLY A 132 13.03 -2.46 -10.88
N LYS A 133 13.24 -1.88 -12.07
CA LYS A 133 12.49 -0.70 -12.52
C LYS A 133 12.18 -0.82 -14.00
N PHE A 134 11.03 -0.34 -14.42
CA PHE A 134 10.66 -0.23 -15.82
C PHE A 134 9.80 1.01 -16.06
N ARG A 135 9.63 1.37 -17.33
CA ARG A 135 8.92 2.59 -17.72
C ARG A 135 7.74 2.24 -18.61
N LEU A 136 6.56 2.70 -18.25
CA LEU A 136 5.40 2.75 -19.14
C LEU A 136 5.38 4.12 -19.82
N SER A 137 5.44 4.14 -21.15
CA SER A 137 5.46 5.37 -21.97
C SER A 137 4.22 5.49 -22.83
N GLY A 138 3.93 6.73 -23.26
CA GLY A 138 2.83 7.02 -24.18
C GLY A 138 1.48 7.19 -23.46
N ILE A 139 1.52 7.65 -22.24
CA ILE A 139 0.36 8.15 -21.52
C ILE A 139 -0.05 9.47 -22.17
N PRO A 140 -1.34 9.67 -22.49
CA PRO A 140 -1.82 10.93 -23.05
C PRO A 140 -1.61 12.10 -22.08
N PRO A 141 -1.18 13.28 -22.57
CA PRO A 141 -1.07 14.46 -21.73
C PRO A 141 -2.41 14.79 -21.06
N ALA A 142 -2.41 14.89 -19.74
CA ALA A 142 -3.57 15.22 -18.95
C ALA A 142 -3.14 15.94 -17.66
N PRO A 143 -4.05 16.60 -16.94
CA PRO A 143 -3.76 17.11 -15.61
C PRO A 143 -3.31 16.01 -14.67
N ARG A 144 -2.52 16.37 -13.65
CA ARG A 144 -2.12 15.47 -12.56
C ARG A 144 -3.33 14.74 -11.98
N GLY A 145 -3.19 13.44 -11.69
CA GLY A 145 -4.24 12.64 -11.07
C GLY A 145 -5.35 12.14 -12.01
N ILE A 146 -5.35 12.52 -13.30
CA ILE A 146 -6.37 12.08 -14.27
C ILE A 146 -5.98 10.73 -14.94
N PRO A 147 -4.73 10.52 -15.42
CA PRO A 147 -4.36 9.25 -16.02
C PRO A 147 -4.44 8.12 -14.99
N GLN A 148 -5.00 6.98 -15.39
CA GLN A 148 -5.11 5.79 -14.55
C GLN A 148 -4.17 4.70 -15.07
N VAL A 149 -3.17 4.36 -14.26
CA VAL A 149 -2.20 3.30 -14.55
C VAL A 149 -2.43 2.15 -13.57
N GLN A 150 -2.96 1.05 -14.07
CA GLN A 150 -3.11 -0.17 -13.29
C GLN A 150 -1.76 -0.91 -13.24
N VAL A 151 -1.23 -1.11 -12.04
CA VAL A 151 -0.05 -1.95 -11.81
C VAL A 151 -0.49 -3.26 -11.18
N ALA A 152 -0.09 -4.37 -11.78
CA ALA A 152 -0.40 -5.71 -11.28
C ALA A 152 0.89 -6.48 -11.00
N PHE A 153 0.92 -7.12 -9.84
CA PHE A 153 1.95 -8.07 -9.40
C PHE A 153 1.35 -9.46 -9.49
N ASP A 154 2.02 -10.35 -10.17
CA ASP A 154 1.60 -11.74 -10.41
C ASP A 154 2.75 -12.67 -10.00
N ILE A 155 2.53 -13.47 -8.96
CA ILE A 155 3.52 -14.46 -8.50
C ILE A 155 2.97 -15.84 -8.81
N ASP A 156 3.71 -16.61 -9.61
CA ASP A 156 3.33 -17.98 -9.95
C ASP A 156 3.66 -18.97 -8.82
N ALA A 157 3.28 -20.23 -9.01
CA ALA A 157 3.56 -21.30 -8.06
C ALA A 157 5.07 -21.60 -7.86
N ASN A 158 5.94 -21.09 -8.73
CA ASN A 158 7.39 -21.21 -8.63
C ASN A 158 8.04 -20.01 -7.93
N GLY A 159 7.23 -19.03 -7.47
CA GLY A 159 7.73 -17.80 -6.87
C GLY A 159 8.28 -16.78 -7.89
N LEU A 160 8.00 -16.95 -9.18
CA LEU A 160 8.41 -16.01 -10.20
C LEU A 160 7.47 -14.81 -10.22
N LEU A 161 8.02 -13.61 -10.01
CA LEU A 161 7.27 -12.36 -9.99
C LEU A 161 7.22 -11.73 -11.39
N GLU A 162 6.03 -11.57 -11.92
CA GLU A 162 5.75 -10.72 -13.09
C GLU A 162 5.07 -9.43 -12.64
N VAL A 163 5.60 -8.29 -13.04
CA VAL A 163 5.00 -6.98 -12.78
C VAL A 163 4.61 -6.34 -14.10
N SER A 164 3.36 -5.95 -14.20
CA SER A 164 2.82 -5.27 -15.39
C SER A 164 2.18 -3.94 -15.02
N ALA A 165 2.41 -2.94 -15.88
CA ALA A 165 1.73 -1.64 -15.80
C ALA A 165 0.91 -1.44 -17.07
N THR A 166 -0.34 -1.02 -16.92
CA THR A 166 -1.28 -0.82 -18.02
C THR A 166 -1.96 0.54 -17.88
N ASP A 167 -1.83 1.39 -18.88
CA ASP A 167 -2.64 2.61 -18.97
C ASP A 167 -4.08 2.23 -19.36
N ARG A 168 -5.02 2.51 -18.47
CA ARG A 168 -6.45 2.16 -18.67
C ARG A 168 -7.09 2.91 -19.83
N THR A 169 -6.57 4.08 -20.18
CA THR A 169 -7.13 4.92 -21.25
C THR A 169 -6.72 4.41 -22.64
N THR A 170 -5.44 4.10 -22.83
CA THR A 170 -4.89 3.69 -24.12
C THR A 170 -4.78 2.19 -24.30
N GLY A 171 -4.87 1.42 -23.21
CA GLY A 171 -4.62 -0.01 -23.18
C GLY A 171 -3.12 -0.39 -23.34
N ARG A 172 -2.23 0.59 -23.36
CA ARG A 172 -0.78 0.30 -23.43
C ARG A 172 -0.33 -0.41 -22.19
N LYS A 173 0.38 -1.50 -22.39
CA LYS A 173 0.91 -2.36 -21.32
C LYS A 173 2.41 -2.53 -21.46
N GLN A 174 3.11 -2.49 -20.36
CA GLN A 174 4.50 -2.89 -20.22
C GLN A 174 4.59 -3.95 -19.12
N THR A 175 5.34 -5.00 -19.39
CA THR A 175 5.53 -6.10 -18.44
C THR A 175 7.00 -6.36 -18.23
N VAL A 176 7.40 -6.66 -17.02
CA VAL A 176 8.75 -7.09 -16.65
C VAL A 176 8.65 -8.32 -15.76
N THR A 177 9.40 -9.35 -16.11
CA THR A 177 9.58 -10.54 -15.28
C THR A 177 10.82 -10.36 -14.41
N ILE A 178 10.65 -10.51 -13.12
CA ILE A 178 11.72 -10.40 -12.12
C ILE A 178 12.07 -11.81 -11.69
N SER A 179 13.16 -12.35 -12.26
CA SER A 179 13.71 -13.64 -11.88
C SER A 179 14.79 -13.46 -10.82
N GLY A 180 14.71 -14.21 -9.74
CA GLY A 180 15.74 -14.24 -8.69
C GLY A 180 15.71 -13.06 -7.71
N GLY A 181 14.58 -12.38 -7.55
CA GLY A 181 14.43 -11.29 -6.57
C GLY A 181 14.66 -11.70 -5.10
N SER A 182 14.53 -12.98 -4.79
CA SER A 182 14.61 -13.50 -3.43
C SER A 182 15.80 -14.44 -3.17
N ASN A 183 16.98 -14.16 -3.74
CA ASN A 183 18.20 -14.80 -3.24
C ASN A 183 18.62 -14.21 -1.87
N LEU A 184 17.63 -13.99 -1.00
CA LEU A 184 17.87 -13.63 0.38
C LEU A 184 17.95 -14.93 1.18
N ASN A 185 19.00 -15.08 1.97
CA ASN A 185 19.05 -16.18 2.93
C ASN A 185 18.14 -15.86 4.13
N GLU A 186 17.80 -16.86 4.91
CA GLU A 186 16.92 -16.73 6.09
C GLU A 186 17.45 -15.70 7.11
N GLN A 187 18.76 -15.59 7.26
CA GLN A 187 19.39 -14.62 8.15
C GLN A 187 19.18 -13.18 7.64
N GLU A 188 19.28 -12.97 6.34
CA GLU A 188 19.02 -11.66 5.72
C GLU A 188 17.54 -11.27 5.86
N ILE A 189 16.62 -12.21 5.69
CA ILE A 189 15.18 -11.98 5.87
C ILE A 189 14.90 -11.54 7.30
N ASN A 190 15.39 -12.30 8.28
CA ASN A 190 15.21 -12.00 9.70
C ASN A 190 15.84 -10.64 10.06
N SER A 191 17.02 -10.33 9.55
CA SER A 191 17.68 -9.04 9.77
C SER A 191 16.85 -7.86 9.23
N ILE A 192 16.24 -7.99 8.05
CA ILE A 192 15.36 -6.97 7.47
C ILE A 192 14.12 -6.77 8.36
N ILE A 193 13.52 -7.83 8.84
CA ILE A 193 12.35 -7.77 9.73
C ILE A 193 12.70 -7.12 11.07
N GLU A 194 13.82 -7.51 11.69
CA GLU A 194 14.26 -6.92 12.95
C GLU A 194 14.62 -5.44 12.81
N GLU A 195 15.35 -5.07 11.75
CA GLU A 195 15.65 -3.67 11.47
C GLU A 195 14.38 -2.83 11.27
N ALA A 196 13.38 -3.37 10.57
CA ALA A 196 12.09 -2.71 10.40
C ALA A 196 11.36 -2.51 11.73
N LYS A 197 11.40 -3.50 12.63
CA LYS A 197 10.82 -3.40 13.98
C LYS A 197 11.54 -2.34 14.83
N GLU A 198 12.86 -2.34 14.84
CA GLU A 198 13.67 -1.39 15.62
C GLU A 198 13.44 0.06 15.19
N LYS A 199 13.33 0.29 13.88
CA LYS A 199 13.17 1.62 13.31
C LYS A 199 11.72 2.06 13.13
N ALA A 200 10.75 1.21 13.48
CA ALA A 200 9.32 1.45 13.27
C ALA A 200 8.83 2.82 13.77
N ASN A 201 9.27 3.25 14.96
CA ASN A 201 8.85 4.53 15.54
C ASN A 201 9.45 5.75 14.81
N GLU A 202 10.68 5.63 14.33
CA GLU A 202 11.34 6.69 13.54
C GLU A 202 10.69 6.77 12.15
N ASP A 203 10.46 5.64 11.54
CA ASP A 203 9.80 5.52 10.24
C ASP A 203 8.38 6.04 10.26
N ARG A 204 7.62 5.76 11.32
CA ARG A 204 6.26 6.31 11.50
C ARG A 204 6.28 7.84 11.50
N LYS A 205 7.24 8.45 12.20
CA LYS A 205 7.40 9.90 12.19
C LYS A 205 7.75 10.44 10.80
N ARG A 206 8.72 9.81 10.12
CA ARG A 206 9.13 10.20 8.77
C ARG A 206 7.97 10.06 7.78
N ARG A 207 7.25 8.93 7.83
CA ARG A 207 6.06 8.70 7.01
C ARG A 207 5.00 9.79 7.26
N SER A 208 4.67 10.10 8.51
CA SER A 208 3.66 11.11 8.83
C SER A 208 4.00 12.50 8.28
N VAL A 209 5.28 12.86 8.20
CA VAL A 209 5.72 14.11 7.55
C VAL A 209 5.48 14.05 6.05
N ILE A 210 5.85 12.94 5.40
CA ILE A 210 5.67 12.76 3.96
C ILE A 210 4.18 12.72 3.60
N ASP A 211 3.36 12.01 4.36
CA ASP A 211 1.92 11.92 4.13
C ASP A 211 1.24 13.29 4.25
N ARG A 212 1.64 14.12 5.23
CA ARG A 212 1.15 15.51 5.34
C ARG A 212 1.55 16.35 4.12
N LYS A 213 2.80 16.26 3.65
CA LYS A 213 3.25 16.95 2.43
C LYS A 213 2.46 16.50 1.20
N ASN A 214 2.26 15.20 1.04
CA ASN A 214 1.49 14.63 -0.07
C ASN A 214 0.03 15.08 -0.03
N SER A 215 -0.59 15.10 1.15
CA SER A 215 -1.96 15.59 1.35
C SER A 215 -2.08 17.08 0.99
N ALA A 216 -1.11 17.91 1.40
CA ALA A 216 -1.06 19.32 1.03
C ALA A 216 -0.95 19.52 -0.49
N LEU A 217 -0.06 18.77 -1.17
CA LEU A 217 0.08 18.80 -2.63
C LEU A 217 -1.18 18.35 -3.35
N THR A 218 -1.89 17.37 -2.81
CA THR A 218 -3.16 16.90 -3.36
C THR A 218 -4.23 17.99 -3.24
N LEU A 219 -4.28 18.67 -2.09
CA LEU A 219 -5.21 19.77 -1.87
C LEU A 219 -4.92 20.96 -2.80
N ILE A 220 -3.65 21.30 -3.03
CA ILE A 220 -3.25 22.32 -4.02
C ILE A 220 -3.78 21.95 -5.42
N ALA A 221 -3.55 20.72 -5.86
CA ALA A 221 -4.01 20.26 -7.18
C ALA A 221 -5.55 20.32 -7.32
N GLN A 222 -6.29 20.00 -6.26
CA GLN A 222 -7.74 20.16 -6.21
C GLN A 222 -8.15 21.62 -6.26
N ALA A 223 -7.45 22.50 -5.54
CA ALA A 223 -7.69 23.94 -5.52
C ALA A 223 -7.48 24.57 -6.91
N GLU A 224 -6.38 24.25 -7.56
CA GLU A 224 -6.09 24.70 -8.93
C GLU A 224 -7.15 24.21 -9.93
N ARG A 225 -7.61 22.97 -9.81
CA ARG A 225 -8.70 22.46 -10.64
C ARG A 225 -9.97 23.27 -10.41
N ARG A 226 -10.32 23.55 -9.16
CA ARG A 226 -11.50 24.36 -8.82
C ARG A 226 -11.40 25.79 -9.31
N LEU A 227 -10.20 26.39 -9.27
CA LEU A 227 -9.96 27.73 -9.86
C LEU A 227 -10.19 27.72 -11.37
N ARG A 228 -9.72 26.69 -12.09
CA ARG A 228 -9.99 26.56 -13.53
C ARG A 228 -11.49 26.41 -13.81
N ASP A 229 -12.19 25.57 -13.07
CA ASP A 229 -13.65 25.40 -13.19
C ASP A 229 -14.38 26.72 -12.90
N ALA A 230 -13.97 27.46 -11.87
CA ALA A 230 -14.54 28.76 -11.52
C ALA A 230 -14.34 29.81 -12.61
N SER A 231 -13.17 29.86 -13.21
CA SER A 231 -12.87 30.78 -14.30
C SER A 231 -13.70 30.49 -15.56
N LEU A 232 -14.00 29.22 -15.82
CA LEU A 232 -14.86 28.79 -16.93
C LEU A 232 -16.35 29.10 -16.67
N GLU A 233 -16.85 28.90 -15.43
CA GLU A 233 -18.28 29.04 -15.10
C GLU A 233 -18.65 30.50 -14.83
N PHE A 234 -17.82 31.27 -14.12
CA PHE A 234 -18.11 32.66 -13.71
C PHE A 234 -17.41 33.71 -14.54
N GLY A 235 -16.48 33.31 -15.40
CA GLY A 235 -15.58 34.26 -16.08
C GLY A 235 -14.55 34.87 -15.11
N PRO A 236 -13.68 35.76 -15.62
CA PRO A 236 -12.55 36.27 -14.83
C PRO A 236 -12.95 37.19 -13.67
N TYR A 237 -14.18 37.69 -13.64
CA TYR A 237 -14.64 38.67 -12.63
C TYR A 237 -15.79 38.15 -11.73
N GLY A 238 -16.40 37.02 -12.06
CA GLY A 238 -17.62 36.55 -11.38
C GLY A 238 -17.43 36.07 -9.94
N ALA A 239 -16.23 35.61 -9.58
CA ALA A 239 -15.86 35.12 -8.24
C ALA A 239 -14.47 35.60 -7.78
N GLU A 240 -14.05 36.79 -8.26
CA GLU A 240 -12.69 37.31 -8.09
C GLU A 240 -12.17 37.27 -6.64
N ARG A 241 -12.99 37.63 -5.66
CA ARG A 241 -12.61 37.64 -4.25
C ARG A 241 -12.32 36.22 -3.76
N GLN A 242 -13.15 35.25 -4.14
CA GLN A 242 -13.00 33.84 -3.70
C GLN A 242 -11.84 33.17 -4.44
N GLN A 243 -11.69 33.43 -5.76
CA GLN A 243 -10.57 32.94 -6.54
C GLN A 243 -9.23 33.44 -5.97
N ARG A 244 -9.14 34.74 -5.68
CA ARG A 244 -7.93 35.34 -5.12
C ARG A 244 -7.62 34.82 -3.71
N ALA A 245 -8.64 34.53 -2.89
CA ALA A 245 -8.45 33.92 -1.58
C ALA A 245 -7.85 32.51 -1.69
N VAL A 246 -8.31 31.70 -2.66
CA VAL A 246 -7.75 30.37 -2.92
C VAL A 246 -6.33 30.48 -3.48
N GLU A 247 -6.04 31.41 -4.41
CA GLU A 247 -4.70 31.63 -4.96
C GLU A 247 -3.69 31.98 -3.87
N LEU A 248 -4.04 32.90 -2.97
CA LEU A 248 -3.18 33.30 -1.85
C LEU A 248 -2.95 32.10 -0.88
N ALA A 249 -4.01 31.38 -0.57
CA ALA A 249 -3.89 30.22 0.31
C ALA A 249 -3.05 29.07 -0.32
N ILE A 250 -3.07 28.91 -1.66
CA ILE A 250 -2.14 27.98 -2.34
C ILE A 250 -0.70 28.45 -2.14
N GLN A 251 -0.41 29.76 -2.34
CA GLN A 251 0.93 30.29 -2.16
C GLN A 251 1.44 30.08 -0.72
N ASP A 252 0.58 30.29 0.29
CA ASP A 252 0.93 30.05 1.68
C ASP A 252 1.27 28.57 1.93
N VAL A 253 0.52 27.62 1.36
CA VAL A 253 0.83 26.19 1.48
C VAL A 253 2.14 25.85 0.75
N GLU A 254 2.39 26.40 -0.44
CA GLU A 254 3.63 26.20 -1.18
C GLU A 254 4.85 26.75 -0.44
N GLU A 255 4.72 27.85 0.30
CA GLU A 255 5.79 28.44 1.10
C GLU A 255 6.19 27.53 2.27
N TYR A 256 5.19 26.95 2.98
CA TYR A 256 5.44 26.14 4.17
C TYR A 256 5.57 24.64 3.91
N ILE A 257 5.40 24.15 2.67
CA ILE A 257 5.41 22.72 2.38
C ILE A 257 6.76 22.06 2.67
N ASP A 258 7.87 22.81 2.53
CA ASP A 258 9.22 22.34 2.78
C ASP A 258 9.77 22.82 4.14
N ASP A 259 8.98 23.54 4.92
CA ASP A 259 9.38 23.96 6.25
C ASP A 259 9.41 22.75 7.22
N ASP A 260 10.34 22.81 8.18
CA ASP A 260 10.49 21.81 9.22
C ASP A 260 9.42 21.95 10.31
N ASP A 261 8.70 23.07 10.38
CA ASP A 261 7.62 23.29 11.34
C ASP A 261 6.27 22.74 10.82
N PRO A 262 5.81 21.60 11.36
CA PRO A 262 4.55 21.02 10.93
C PRO A 262 3.32 21.85 11.29
N GLN A 263 3.41 22.81 12.22
CA GLN A 263 2.27 23.61 12.65
C GLN A 263 1.91 24.68 11.61
N GLU A 264 2.91 25.33 11.01
CA GLU A 264 2.68 26.33 9.95
C GLU A 264 2.04 25.72 8.71
N LEU A 265 2.50 24.52 8.30
CA LEU A 265 1.88 23.78 7.20
C LEU A 265 0.41 23.40 7.52
N GLU A 266 0.11 23.00 8.74
CA GLU A 266 -1.27 22.63 9.14
C GLU A 266 -2.21 23.84 9.14
N ILE A 267 -1.72 25.01 9.59
CA ILE A 267 -2.46 26.27 9.55
C ILE A 267 -2.73 26.69 8.10
N SER A 268 -1.73 26.66 7.23
CA SER A 268 -1.89 27.06 5.82
C SER A 268 -2.79 26.09 5.05
N VAL A 269 -2.72 24.78 5.29
CA VAL A 269 -3.63 23.77 4.74
C VAL A 269 -5.08 24.04 5.20
N SER A 270 -5.29 24.35 6.48
CA SER A 270 -6.63 24.70 7.01
C SER A 270 -7.18 25.97 6.35
N ALA A 271 -6.34 26.99 6.15
CA ALA A 271 -6.73 28.22 5.44
C ALA A 271 -7.12 27.93 3.97
N LEU A 272 -6.39 27.06 3.27
CA LEU A 272 -6.72 26.65 1.90
C LEU A 272 -8.05 25.90 1.85
N GLN A 273 -8.33 25.02 2.81
CA GLN A 273 -9.62 24.33 2.91
C GLN A 273 -10.77 25.31 3.10
N GLU A 274 -10.61 26.32 3.96
CA GLU A 274 -11.62 27.35 4.21
C GLU A 274 -11.86 28.20 2.95
N ALA A 275 -10.80 28.60 2.25
CA ALA A 275 -10.89 29.33 1.00
C ALA A 275 -11.62 28.53 -0.10
N LEU A 276 -11.32 27.25 -0.24
CA LEU A 276 -12.02 26.31 -1.13
C LEU A 276 -13.49 26.16 -0.77
N PHE A 277 -13.81 26.09 0.53
CA PHE A 277 -15.19 26.09 0.98
C PHE A 277 -15.94 27.36 0.55
N GLY A 278 -15.32 28.52 0.71
CA GLY A 278 -15.85 29.80 0.23
C GLY A 278 -16.15 29.81 -1.27
N LEU A 279 -15.24 29.28 -2.08
CA LEU A 279 -15.40 29.16 -3.52
C LEU A 279 -16.53 28.18 -3.89
N ASN A 280 -16.55 26.98 -3.30
CA ASN A 280 -17.58 25.96 -3.54
C ASN A 280 -18.98 26.45 -3.13
N ARG A 281 -19.10 27.25 -2.06
CA ARG A 281 -20.35 27.85 -1.65
C ARG A 281 -20.89 28.81 -2.73
N LYS A 282 -20.01 29.50 -3.46
CA LYS A 282 -20.41 30.34 -4.58
C LYS A 282 -20.98 29.52 -5.73
N PHE A 283 -20.33 28.40 -6.12
CA PHE A 283 -20.87 27.44 -7.08
C PHE A 283 -22.25 26.93 -6.70
N ALA A 284 -22.45 26.60 -5.43
CA ALA A 284 -23.75 26.12 -4.94
C ALA A 284 -24.83 27.21 -4.94
N ALA A 285 -24.46 28.48 -4.76
CA ALA A 285 -25.41 29.58 -4.74
C ALA A 285 -25.96 29.91 -6.13
N GLU A 286 -25.16 29.76 -7.20
CA GLU A 286 -25.59 30.03 -8.58
C GLU A 286 -26.36 28.87 -9.23
N LYS A 287 -26.12 27.63 -8.81
CA LYS A 287 -26.95 26.46 -9.19
C LYS A 287 -28.35 26.48 -8.56
N LYS A 288 -28.70 27.53 -7.80
CA LYS A 288 -29.96 27.68 -7.07
C LYS A 288 -31.17 28.15 -7.89
N THR A 289 -31.12 28.11 -9.19
CA THR A 289 -32.36 28.24 -9.99
C THR A 289 -33.09 26.92 -10.18
N ASP A 290 -32.45 25.76 -9.89
CA ASP A 290 -33.11 24.44 -9.88
C ASP A 290 -32.56 23.55 -8.77
N ASN A 291 -33.40 23.28 -7.75
CA ASN A 291 -33.29 22.27 -6.68
C ASN A 291 -32.39 22.51 -5.45
N ASN A 292 -33.05 22.48 -4.32
CA ASN A 292 -32.67 22.38 -2.89
C ASN A 292 -31.15 22.23 -2.54
N PRO A 293 -30.49 23.30 -2.07
CA PRO A 293 -29.04 23.42 -2.03
C PRO A 293 -28.34 22.78 -0.81
N LEU A 294 -29.07 22.38 0.21
CA LEU A 294 -28.49 21.84 1.45
C LEU A 294 -28.00 20.39 1.32
N GLN A 295 -28.56 19.65 0.39
CA GLN A 295 -28.20 18.25 0.18
C GLN A 295 -26.93 18.09 -0.69
N SER A 296 -26.75 19.00 -1.64
CA SER A 296 -25.57 19.02 -2.52
C SER A 296 -24.28 19.44 -1.77
N ILE A 297 -24.39 20.38 -0.82
CA ILE A 297 -23.24 20.83 0.01
C ILE A 297 -22.80 19.74 0.99
N LYS A 298 -23.75 19.00 1.57
CA LYS A 298 -23.46 17.93 2.51
C LYS A 298 -22.77 16.75 1.85
N ASN A 299 -23.13 16.44 0.60
CA ASN A 299 -22.53 15.35 -0.17
C ASN A 299 -21.14 15.70 -0.71
N THR A 300 -20.86 16.97 -1.05
CA THR A 300 -19.54 17.40 -1.55
C THR A 300 -18.52 17.58 -0.42
N PHE A 301 -18.97 17.94 0.78
CA PHE A 301 -18.10 18.16 1.94
C PHE A 301 -18.00 16.95 2.87
N GLY A 302 -19.03 16.10 2.90
CA GLY A 302 -18.97 14.82 3.58
C GLY A 302 -17.86 13.95 2.97
N SER A 303 -17.85 13.82 1.66
CA SER A 303 -16.82 13.05 0.95
C SER A 303 -15.41 13.64 1.11
N LEU A 304 -15.24 14.98 1.07
CA LEU A 304 -13.92 15.63 1.24
C LEU A 304 -13.37 15.49 2.67
N LYS A 305 -14.24 15.53 3.69
CA LYS A 305 -13.82 15.34 5.06
C LYS A 305 -13.53 13.88 5.37
N ASP A 306 -14.31 12.97 4.80
CA ASP A 306 -14.13 11.54 4.93
C ASP A 306 -12.92 11.04 4.12
N GLU A 307 -12.59 11.65 2.95
CA GLU A 307 -11.38 11.38 2.17
C GLU A 307 -10.08 11.92 2.78
N LEU A 308 -10.10 13.08 3.43
CA LEU A 308 -8.88 13.73 3.95
C LEU A 308 -8.61 13.42 5.43
N PHE A 309 -9.63 13.05 6.19
CA PHE A 309 -9.58 12.88 7.65
C PHE A 309 -10.35 11.64 8.13
N SER A 310 -10.53 10.62 7.28
CA SER A 310 -11.00 9.34 7.80
C SER A 310 -9.91 8.80 8.72
N ASP A 311 -10.23 8.70 10.00
CA ASP A 311 -9.39 8.04 11.01
C ASP A 311 -9.08 6.58 10.61
N ASP A 312 -9.80 6.02 9.63
CA ASP A 312 -9.59 4.69 9.04
C ASP A 312 -8.26 4.57 8.26
N TYR A 313 -7.64 5.70 7.85
CA TYR A 313 -6.32 5.69 7.22
C TYR A 313 -5.17 5.42 8.21
N TRP A 314 -5.44 5.52 9.51
CA TRP A 314 -4.45 5.39 10.57
C TRP A 314 -4.49 4.04 11.29
N ASP A 315 -5.57 3.26 11.13
CA ASP A 315 -5.80 2.02 11.87
C ASP A 315 -5.39 0.72 11.14
N ASP A 316 -5.03 0.77 9.84
CA ASP A 316 -4.52 -0.39 9.11
C ASP A 316 -2.98 -0.47 9.13
N ASP A 317 -2.37 -0.33 10.29
CA ASP A 317 -1.00 -0.78 10.52
C ASP A 317 -1.02 -2.31 10.64
N PRO A 318 -0.37 -3.07 9.74
CA PRO A 318 -0.29 -4.53 9.85
C PRO A 318 0.29 -5.01 11.18
N TRP A 319 0.95 -4.11 11.92
CA TRP A 319 1.58 -4.38 13.22
C TRP A 319 0.65 -4.16 14.42
N ASP A 320 -0.35 -3.27 14.34
CA ASP A 320 -1.31 -3.00 15.44
C ASP A 320 -2.43 -4.06 15.53
N ASN A 321 -2.73 -4.75 14.42
CA ASN A 321 -3.78 -5.78 14.38
C ASN A 321 -3.42 -7.06 15.15
N GLN A 322 -2.14 -7.28 15.49
CA GLN A 322 -1.72 -8.44 16.30
C GLN A 322 -1.84 -8.20 17.80
N MET A 323 -1.73 -6.96 18.29
CA MET A 323 -1.84 -6.71 19.74
C MET A 323 -3.27 -6.54 20.26
N ASN A 324 -4.24 -6.23 19.42
CA ASN A 324 -5.61 -5.88 19.84
C ASN A 324 -6.68 -6.96 19.61
N ARG A 325 -6.33 -8.14 19.05
CA ARG A 325 -7.32 -9.23 18.86
C ARG A 325 -7.78 -9.91 20.16
N ASN A 326 -7.09 -9.69 21.27
CA ASN A 326 -7.46 -10.32 22.56
C ASN A 326 -8.49 -9.56 23.39
N TYR A 327 -9.01 -8.39 22.95
CA TYR A 327 -9.94 -7.61 23.78
C TYR A 327 -11.33 -7.33 23.20
N ARG A 328 -11.68 -7.81 21.98
CA ARG A 328 -13.03 -7.59 21.43
C ARG A 328 -13.63 -8.80 20.73
N ASN A 329 -13.86 -9.87 21.48
CA ASN A 329 -14.89 -10.85 21.14
C ASN A 329 -16.09 -10.65 22.07
N SER A 330 -16.87 -9.61 21.85
CA SER A 330 -18.31 -9.61 22.18
C SER A 330 -18.99 -8.37 21.60
N ARG A 331 -19.94 -8.64 20.75
CA ARG A 331 -21.12 -7.85 20.37
C ARG A 331 -21.16 -7.23 18.97
N TYR A 332 -22.12 -7.80 18.29
CA TYR A 332 -22.98 -7.32 17.20
C TYR A 332 -22.46 -7.39 15.78
N GLY A 333 -23.22 -8.20 15.07
CA GLY A 333 -23.16 -8.42 13.63
C GLY A 333 -23.98 -7.38 12.85
N ASN A 334 -23.90 -7.56 11.53
CA ASN A 334 -24.67 -6.99 10.42
C ASN A 334 -24.26 -5.59 9.96
N SER A 335 -23.84 -5.42 8.77
CA SER A 335 -24.39 -5.60 7.45
C SER A 335 -23.45 -5.03 6.40
N ARG A 336 -23.46 -5.66 5.27
CA ARG A 336 -22.92 -5.34 3.96
C ARG A 336 -23.05 -3.88 3.58
N ASP A 337 -21.97 -3.33 2.97
CA ASP A 337 -22.06 -2.72 1.63
C ASP A 337 -20.64 -2.54 1.10
N ASP A 338 -20.35 -3.30 0.06
CA ASP A 338 -19.11 -3.21 -0.73
C ASP A 338 -19.22 -1.99 -1.64
N ASP A 339 -18.36 -1.01 -1.44
CA ASP A 339 -18.15 0.08 -2.40
C ASP A 339 -16.71 0.04 -2.95
N PRO A 340 -16.50 -0.18 -4.27
CA PRO A 340 -15.20 -0.54 -4.85
C PRO A 340 -14.32 0.65 -5.28
N TRP A 341 -14.56 1.90 -4.85
CA TRP A 341 -14.05 3.06 -5.62
C TRP A 341 -13.04 4.00 -4.95
N ASP A 342 -12.51 3.71 -3.77
CA ASP A 342 -11.64 4.68 -3.08
C ASP A 342 -10.21 4.20 -2.86
N ASN A 343 -9.33 4.38 -3.84
CA ASN A 343 -7.87 4.44 -3.59
C ASN A 343 -7.08 4.82 -4.87
N ASP A 344 -7.02 6.10 -5.21
CA ASP A 344 -6.10 6.62 -6.24
C ASP A 344 -4.73 6.97 -5.61
N TYR A 345 -3.71 6.16 -5.90
CA TYR A 345 -2.32 6.46 -5.54
C TYR A 345 -1.53 7.01 -6.72
N PHE A 346 -0.60 7.92 -6.44
CA PHE A 346 0.26 8.53 -7.46
C PHE A 346 1.60 7.79 -7.61
N LEU A 347 2.06 7.64 -8.85
CA LEU A 347 3.38 7.13 -9.23
C LEU A 347 4.36 8.26 -9.53
#